data_97143e4d005dad2c5ab9c67aec81641f
#
_entry.id   97143e4d005dad2c5ab9c67aec81641f
#
_cell.length_a   1.000
_cell.length_b   1.000
_cell.length_c   1.000
_cell.angle_alpha   90.00
_cell.angle_beta   90.00
_cell.angle_gamma   90.00
#
_symmetry.space_group_name_H-M   'P 1'
#
loop_
_entity.id
_entity.type
_entity.pdbx_description
1 polymer ?
#
loop_
_entity_poly.entity_id
_entity_poly.type
_entity_poly.pdbx_seq_one_letter_code
_entity_poly.pdbx_strand_id
1 'polypeptide(L)'
;MEQLWFITNPHSGSSDAKKAEAIEAACTERGLSFVGRTDFPDQAMPTVADLDQVGADTVVLFAGDGTINAASCALAAWDGGILILPGGTMNMLAKILHGNADPAAILEAAHEQERRVALAYVEAGKHRALVGMIVGPAANWYRAREHVREGSLGKIWPAIHKAWRRTFGHGVHLTGAPGFPPRVQGAYIRAQEDHLQIAAVNARDAGAIADLGWNWVTGDWLAAQSVTEIRAQQVRIAERRPVLALFDGEPQMLDPGTTITVGRSRQQFITTVKEQA
;
A
#
# COMPACT_ATOMS: atom_id res chain seq x y z
N MET A 1 10.91 -6.33 21.61
CA MET A 1 11.60 -5.41 20.65
C MET A 1 12.89 -4.96 21.33
N GLU A 2 14.02 -5.58 21.02
CA GLU A 2 15.33 -5.28 21.63
C GLU A 2 16.45 -5.15 20.60
N GLN A 3 16.51 -6.03 19.60
CA GLN A 3 17.52 -6.10 18.56
C GLN A 3 16.93 -5.64 17.22
N LEU A 4 17.25 -4.41 16.83
CA LEU A 4 16.62 -3.73 15.72
C LEU A 4 17.46 -3.80 14.45
N TRP A 5 16.83 -4.07 13.30
CA TRP A 5 17.40 -3.79 11.99
C TRP A 5 16.68 -2.58 11.39
N PHE A 6 17.42 -1.52 11.05
CA PHE A 6 16.86 -0.29 10.52
C PHE A 6 16.90 -0.27 9.00
N ILE A 7 15.73 -0.04 8.36
CA ILE A 7 15.65 0.15 6.92
C ILE A 7 15.10 1.54 6.66
N THR A 8 15.82 2.34 5.87
CA THR A 8 15.40 3.66 5.45
C THR A 8 15.57 3.83 3.94
N ASN A 9 14.89 4.85 3.38
CA ASN A 9 15.06 5.26 2.00
C ASN A 9 15.33 6.76 1.97
N PRO A 10 16.60 7.20 1.86
CA PRO A 10 16.96 8.62 1.84
C PRO A 10 16.40 9.39 0.64
N HIS A 11 15.97 8.67 -0.43
CA HIS A 11 15.35 9.26 -1.63
C HIS A 11 13.82 9.38 -1.51
N SER A 12 13.21 8.92 -0.43
CA SER A 12 11.78 9.02 -0.22
C SER A 12 11.40 10.41 0.36
N GLY A 13 10.30 10.98 -0.13
CA GLY A 13 9.97 12.41 -0.05
C GLY A 13 9.92 13.09 1.32
N SER A 14 9.82 12.38 2.44
CA SER A 14 9.83 12.96 3.81
C SER A 14 10.80 12.28 4.77
N SER A 15 11.50 11.22 4.34
CA SER A 15 12.59 10.64 5.11
C SER A 15 13.89 11.39 4.79
N ASP A 16 14.30 12.32 5.67
CA ASP A 16 15.61 12.94 5.60
C ASP A 16 16.58 12.29 6.60
N ALA A 17 17.88 12.45 6.37
CA ALA A 17 18.93 11.87 7.20
C ALA A 17 18.81 12.31 8.68
N LYS A 18 18.41 13.56 8.94
CA LYS A 18 18.25 14.09 10.30
C LYS A 18 17.12 13.39 11.06
N LYS A 19 16.02 13.08 10.37
CA LYS A 19 14.92 12.33 10.99
C LYS A 19 15.31 10.89 11.26
N ALA A 20 16.05 10.26 10.34
CA ALA A 20 16.57 8.91 10.56
C ALA A 20 17.50 8.86 11.79
N GLU A 21 18.45 9.81 11.90
CA GLU A 21 19.33 9.96 13.06
C GLU A 21 18.56 10.20 14.37
N ALA A 22 17.51 11.02 14.32
CA ALA A 22 16.65 11.27 15.49
C ALA A 22 15.89 10.01 15.93
N ILE A 23 15.44 9.18 14.99
CA ILE A 23 14.80 7.88 15.28
C ILE A 23 15.81 6.93 15.93
N GLU A 24 17.04 6.83 15.38
CA GLU A 24 18.10 6.00 15.95
C GLU A 24 18.48 6.43 17.36
N ALA A 25 18.62 7.74 17.59
CA ALA A 25 18.89 8.29 18.91
C ALA A 25 17.77 7.95 19.90
N ALA A 26 16.52 8.15 19.49
CA ALA A 26 15.35 7.85 20.32
C ALA A 26 15.23 6.35 20.67
N CYS A 27 15.61 5.44 19.78
CA CYS A 27 15.70 4.01 20.07
C CYS A 27 16.82 3.71 21.08
N THR A 28 18.01 4.28 20.88
CA THR A 28 19.17 4.07 21.76
C THR A 28 18.88 4.58 23.18
N GLU A 29 18.25 5.73 23.34
CA GLU A 29 17.83 6.28 24.64
C GLU A 29 16.87 5.34 25.40
N ARG A 30 16.12 4.50 24.69
CA ARG A 30 15.21 3.49 25.24
C ARG A 30 15.88 2.13 25.47
N GLY A 31 17.18 2.02 25.29
CA GLY A 31 17.93 0.78 25.46
C GLY A 31 17.78 -0.21 24.31
N LEU A 32 17.22 0.20 23.16
CA LEU A 32 17.10 -0.62 21.97
C LEU A 32 18.42 -0.61 21.19
N SER A 33 18.86 -1.76 20.69
CA SER A 33 20.12 -1.92 19.99
C SER A 33 19.95 -2.12 18.51
N PHE A 34 20.65 -1.34 17.68
CA PHE A 34 20.69 -1.57 16.24
C PHE A 34 21.78 -2.60 15.91
N VAL A 35 21.36 -3.76 15.36
CA VAL A 35 22.22 -4.86 14.92
C VAL A 35 22.50 -4.83 13.42
N GLY A 36 21.79 -3.98 12.67
CA GLY A 36 22.02 -3.77 11.25
C GLY A 36 21.25 -2.57 10.70
N ARG A 37 21.67 -2.12 9.51
CA ARG A 37 21.06 -1.00 8.78
C ARG A 37 21.09 -1.27 7.28
N THR A 38 20.06 -0.81 6.59
CA THR A 38 19.96 -0.82 5.13
C THR A 38 19.43 0.51 4.63
N ASP A 39 20.20 1.18 3.78
CA ASP A 39 19.77 2.38 3.06
C ASP A 39 19.33 1.97 1.64
N PHE A 40 18.06 1.69 1.49
CA PHE A 40 17.46 1.27 0.22
C PHE A 40 17.13 2.49 -0.66
N PRO A 41 17.33 2.48 -2.00
CA PRO A 41 17.75 1.32 -2.83
C PRO A 41 19.25 1.17 -3.02
N ASP A 42 20.08 2.01 -2.38
CA ASP A 42 21.53 2.00 -2.56
C ASP A 42 22.16 0.67 -2.06
N GLN A 43 21.52 0.05 -1.08
CA GLN A 43 21.81 -1.29 -0.59
C GLN A 43 20.65 -2.24 -0.91
N ALA A 44 20.95 -3.51 -1.08
CA ALA A 44 19.93 -4.55 -1.24
C ALA A 44 19.12 -4.72 0.05
N MET A 45 17.83 -5.09 -0.08
CA MET A 45 17.03 -5.48 1.08
C MET A 45 17.68 -6.65 1.82
N PRO A 46 17.67 -6.66 3.16
CA PRO A 46 18.17 -7.79 3.92
C PRO A 46 17.32 -9.04 3.64
N THR A 47 17.95 -10.18 3.66
CA THR A 47 17.26 -11.46 3.61
C THR A 47 16.88 -11.92 5.01
N VAL A 48 16.00 -12.92 5.12
CA VAL A 48 15.68 -13.55 6.40
C VAL A 48 16.96 -14.09 7.09
N ALA A 49 17.86 -14.69 6.31
CA ALA A 49 19.12 -15.21 6.83
C ALA A 49 20.03 -14.11 7.43
N ASP A 50 20.06 -12.92 6.82
CA ASP A 50 20.84 -11.79 7.34
C ASP A 50 20.31 -11.34 8.70
N LEU A 51 18.97 -11.27 8.86
CA LEU A 51 18.34 -10.90 10.13
C LEU A 51 18.55 -11.95 11.22
N ASP A 52 18.40 -13.22 10.87
CA ASP A 52 18.58 -14.36 11.79
C ASP A 52 20.04 -14.46 12.25
N GLN A 53 21.01 -14.20 11.36
CA GLN A 53 22.43 -14.26 11.67
C GLN A 53 22.84 -13.26 12.76
N VAL A 54 22.24 -12.08 12.78
CA VAL A 54 22.56 -11.04 13.77
C VAL A 54 21.58 -11.04 14.95
N GLY A 55 20.58 -11.95 14.94
CA GLY A 55 19.59 -12.06 16.00
C GLY A 55 18.61 -10.90 16.05
N ALA A 56 18.29 -10.27 14.91
CA ALA A 56 17.31 -9.21 14.85
C ALA A 56 15.92 -9.75 15.22
N ASP A 57 15.22 -9.09 16.12
CA ASP A 57 13.86 -9.43 16.53
C ASP A 57 12.80 -8.50 15.90
N THR A 58 13.24 -7.31 15.46
CA THR A 58 12.37 -6.29 14.89
C THR A 58 13.06 -5.54 13.76
N VAL A 59 12.37 -5.39 12.63
CA VAL A 59 12.75 -4.49 11.55
C VAL A 59 12.00 -3.18 11.70
N VAL A 60 12.71 -2.07 11.79
CA VAL A 60 12.14 -0.71 11.80
C VAL A 60 12.25 -0.14 10.40
N LEU A 61 11.11 0.13 9.77
CA LEU A 61 11.00 0.68 8.42
C LEU A 61 10.65 2.16 8.48
N PHE A 62 11.60 3.04 8.19
CA PHE A 62 11.35 4.48 8.03
C PHE A 62 11.45 4.86 6.56
N ALA A 63 10.34 4.71 5.83
CA ALA A 63 10.33 4.87 4.38
C ALA A 63 8.92 5.17 3.82
N GLY A 64 8.83 5.36 2.50
CA GLY A 64 7.55 5.44 1.79
C GLY A 64 6.96 4.06 1.46
N ASP A 65 5.68 4.05 1.05
CA ASP A 65 4.88 2.84 0.82
C ASP A 65 5.54 1.84 -0.15
N GLY A 66 6.24 2.32 -1.20
CA GLY A 66 6.96 1.45 -2.15
C GLY A 66 8.11 0.67 -1.50
N THR A 67 8.91 1.31 -0.66
CA THR A 67 9.99 0.64 0.10
C THR A 67 9.41 -0.32 1.14
N ILE A 68 8.32 0.05 1.80
CA ILE A 68 7.62 -0.81 2.77
C ILE A 68 7.10 -2.07 2.07
N ASN A 69 6.50 -1.95 0.88
CA ASN A 69 6.05 -3.09 0.09
C ASN A 69 7.23 -4.00 -0.31
N ALA A 70 8.33 -3.42 -0.80
CA ALA A 70 9.54 -4.15 -1.16
C ALA A 70 10.11 -4.95 0.02
N ALA A 71 10.24 -4.32 1.19
CA ALA A 71 10.71 -4.96 2.41
C ALA A 71 9.76 -6.08 2.88
N SER A 72 8.45 -5.82 2.87
CA SER A 72 7.44 -6.83 3.23
C SER A 72 7.45 -8.04 2.30
N CYS A 73 7.74 -7.86 1.01
CA CYS A 73 7.91 -8.96 0.07
C CYS A 73 9.21 -9.74 0.32
N ALA A 74 10.33 -9.05 0.52
CA ALA A 74 11.64 -9.67 0.78
C ALA A 74 11.63 -10.50 2.08
N LEU A 75 10.95 -10.01 3.09
CA LEU A 75 10.86 -10.61 4.42
C LEU A 75 9.59 -11.46 4.63
N ALA A 76 8.92 -11.88 3.55
CA ALA A 76 7.62 -12.57 3.64
C ALA A 76 7.63 -13.89 4.45
N ALA A 77 8.78 -14.52 4.59
CA ALA A 77 8.95 -15.76 5.37
C ALA A 77 9.51 -15.52 6.78
N TRP A 78 9.81 -14.26 7.15
CA TRP A 78 10.39 -13.93 8.45
C TRP A 78 9.29 -13.83 9.52
N ASP A 79 9.56 -14.35 10.71
CA ASP A 79 8.59 -14.39 11.82
C ASP A 79 8.81 -13.24 12.84
N GLY A 80 9.79 -12.36 12.61
CA GLY A 80 10.06 -11.21 13.47
C GLY A 80 9.03 -10.09 13.36
N GLY A 81 9.19 -9.06 14.20
CA GLY A 81 8.34 -7.89 14.25
C GLY A 81 8.69 -6.86 13.18
N ILE A 82 7.71 -6.22 12.57
CA ILE A 82 7.90 -5.10 11.64
C ILE A 82 7.23 -3.85 12.21
N LEU A 83 8.03 -2.84 12.54
CA LEU A 83 7.57 -1.52 12.95
C LEU A 83 7.69 -0.55 11.78
N ILE A 84 6.56 0.00 11.34
CA ILE A 84 6.51 0.93 10.22
C ILE A 84 6.39 2.36 10.74
N LEU A 85 7.37 3.18 10.38
CA LEU A 85 7.38 4.61 10.69
C LEU A 85 7.08 5.43 9.42
N PRO A 86 6.26 6.49 9.50
CA PRO A 86 5.86 7.29 8.34
C PRO A 86 7.04 8.09 7.79
N GLY A 87 7.64 7.64 6.68
CA GLY A 87 8.76 8.28 5.97
C GLY A 87 8.45 8.69 4.53
N GLY A 88 7.23 8.49 4.05
CA GLY A 88 6.78 8.83 2.70
C GLY A 88 5.73 9.94 2.68
N THR A 89 5.13 10.15 1.51
CA THR A 89 4.07 11.17 1.31
C THR A 89 2.70 10.69 1.78
N MET A 90 2.32 9.45 1.51
CA MET A 90 0.99 8.92 1.83
C MET A 90 0.97 8.13 3.13
N ASN A 91 1.98 7.35 3.38
CA ASN A 91 2.18 6.55 4.59
C ASN A 91 0.93 5.71 4.95
N MET A 92 0.36 5.06 3.93
CA MET A 92 -0.95 4.41 4.07
C MET A 92 -0.93 3.27 5.09
N LEU A 93 0.09 2.42 5.03
CA LEU A 93 0.21 1.31 5.97
C LEU A 93 0.56 1.79 7.39
N ALA A 94 1.42 2.81 7.53
CA ALA A 94 1.70 3.42 8.82
C ALA A 94 0.41 4.00 9.46
N LYS A 95 -0.45 4.64 8.67
CA LYS A 95 -1.74 5.17 9.16
C LYS A 95 -2.70 4.06 9.60
N ILE A 96 -2.72 2.92 8.93
CA ILE A 96 -3.53 1.77 9.33
C ILE A 96 -3.04 1.23 10.69
N LEU A 97 -1.73 1.13 10.88
CA LEU A 97 -1.14 0.54 12.08
C LEU A 97 -1.06 1.51 13.27
N HIS A 98 -0.95 2.83 13.01
CA HIS A 98 -0.62 3.82 14.05
C HIS A 98 -1.51 5.06 14.05
N GLY A 99 -2.51 5.14 13.13
CA GLY A 99 -3.27 6.36 12.93
C GLY A 99 -2.39 7.48 12.32
N ASN A 100 -2.60 8.71 12.80
CA ASN A 100 -1.83 9.87 12.34
C ASN A 100 -0.68 10.25 13.29
N ALA A 101 -0.14 9.29 14.05
CA ALA A 101 0.97 9.53 14.96
C ALA A 101 2.28 9.81 14.21
N ASP A 102 3.13 10.62 14.81
CA ASP A 102 4.48 10.86 14.31
C ASP A 102 5.44 9.71 14.71
N PRO A 103 6.63 9.61 14.09
CA PRO A 103 7.57 8.52 14.37
C PRO A 103 7.95 8.38 15.84
N ALA A 104 8.12 9.49 16.57
CA ALA A 104 8.55 9.45 17.98
C ALA A 104 7.43 8.90 18.87
N ALA A 105 6.20 9.36 18.66
CA ALA A 105 5.02 8.84 19.37
C ALA A 105 4.75 7.35 19.07
N ILE A 106 4.99 6.92 17.82
CA ILE A 106 4.87 5.50 17.44
C ILE A 106 5.91 4.65 18.18
N LEU A 107 7.18 5.10 18.21
CA LEU A 107 8.26 4.41 18.90
C LEU A 107 7.98 4.28 20.41
N GLU A 108 7.53 5.36 21.04
CA GLU A 108 7.17 5.39 22.45
C GLU A 108 6.06 4.37 22.76
N ALA A 109 4.95 4.45 22.03
CA ALA A 109 3.81 3.57 22.22
C ALA A 109 4.16 2.09 21.93
N ALA A 110 4.98 1.82 20.91
CA ALA A 110 5.42 0.47 20.57
C ALA A 110 6.38 -0.10 21.61
N HIS A 111 7.23 0.75 22.24
CA HIS A 111 8.13 0.35 23.30
C HIS A 111 7.37 0.07 24.61
N GLU A 112 6.39 0.91 24.96
CA GLU A 112 5.58 0.72 26.16
C GLU A 112 4.67 -0.51 26.08
N GLN A 113 4.03 -0.73 24.92
CA GLN A 113 3.11 -1.83 24.70
C GLN A 113 3.26 -2.39 23.29
N GLU A 114 4.16 -3.33 23.11
CA GLU A 114 4.34 -4.04 21.84
C GLU A 114 3.14 -4.94 21.55
N ARG A 115 2.37 -4.56 20.52
CA ARG A 115 1.26 -5.37 20.01
C ARG A 115 1.57 -5.79 18.58
N ARG A 116 1.55 -7.09 18.34
CA ARG A 116 1.83 -7.67 17.02
C ARG A 116 0.56 -8.19 16.36
N VAL A 117 0.38 -7.87 15.08
CA VAL A 117 -0.75 -8.30 14.27
C VAL A 117 -0.28 -8.87 12.94
N ALA A 118 -0.88 -9.98 12.52
CA ALA A 118 -0.72 -10.47 11.15
C ALA A 118 -1.73 -9.74 10.25
N LEU A 119 -1.26 -9.17 9.14
CA LEU A 119 -2.10 -8.42 8.22
C LEU A 119 -2.66 -9.32 7.13
N ALA A 120 -3.92 -9.09 6.77
CA ALA A 120 -4.47 -9.58 5.52
C ALA A 120 -3.88 -8.80 4.35
N TYR A 121 -3.64 -9.46 3.22
CA TYR A 121 -3.17 -8.82 1.99
C TYR A 121 -3.93 -9.34 0.78
N VAL A 122 -3.99 -8.51 -0.26
CA VAL A 122 -4.46 -8.93 -1.57
C VAL A 122 -3.33 -9.64 -2.31
N GLU A 123 -3.57 -10.82 -2.82
CA GLU A 123 -2.61 -11.57 -3.63
C GLU A 123 -3.12 -11.75 -5.06
N ALA A 124 -2.27 -11.50 -6.04
CA ALA A 124 -2.55 -11.76 -7.45
C ALA A 124 -1.28 -12.20 -8.18
N GLY A 125 -1.20 -13.47 -8.51
CA GLY A 125 0.01 -14.10 -9.04
C GLY A 125 1.15 -14.05 -8.01
N LYS A 126 2.25 -13.38 -8.35
CA LYS A 126 3.40 -13.19 -7.45
C LYS A 126 3.38 -11.88 -6.66
N HIS A 127 2.36 -11.04 -6.88
CA HIS A 127 2.29 -9.69 -6.32
C HIS A 127 1.36 -9.66 -5.11
N ARG A 128 1.69 -8.82 -4.15
CA ARG A 128 0.94 -8.64 -2.90
C ARG A 128 0.73 -7.15 -2.62
N ALA A 129 -0.42 -6.82 -2.03
CA ALA A 129 -0.73 -5.49 -1.54
C ALA A 129 -1.28 -5.58 -0.11
N LEU A 130 -0.64 -4.90 0.84
CA LEU A 130 -1.03 -4.86 2.26
C LEU A 130 -2.14 -3.84 2.51
N VAL A 131 -2.14 -2.74 1.76
CA VAL A 131 -3.15 -1.68 1.87
C VAL A 131 -4.29 -1.92 0.89
N GLY A 132 -3.94 -2.23 -0.36
CA GLY A 132 -4.92 -2.53 -1.38
C GLY A 132 -4.39 -2.43 -2.80
N MET A 133 -5.20 -2.91 -3.72
CA MET A 133 -4.91 -2.98 -5.15
C MET A 133 -5.95 -2.20 -5.94
N ILE A 134 -5.49 -1.46 -6.96
CA ILE A 134 -6.37 -0.86 -7.96
C ILE A 134 -6.15 -1.59 -9.27
N VAL A 135 -7.21 -2.10 -9.89
CA VAL A 135 -7.13 -2.80 -11.17
C VAL A 135 -7.99 -2.12 -12.23
N GLY A 136 -7.51 -2.16 -13.47
CA GLY A 136 -8.19 -1.62 -14.63
C GLY A 136 -7.74 -0.21 -15.03
N PRO A 137 -8.48 0.47 -15.93
CA PRO A 137 -8.10 1.79 -16.44
C PRO A 137 -7.78 2.84 -15.37
N ALA A 138 -8.45 2.80 -14.21
CA ALA A 138 -8.19 3.70 -13.09
C ALA A 138 -6.74 3.59 -12.57
N ALA A 139 -6.08 2.44 -12.73
CA ALA A 139 -4.69 2.26 -12.37
C ALA A 139 -3.73 3.18 -13.15
N ASN A 140 -4.10 3.68 -14.35
CA ASN A 140 -3.28 4.64 -15.09
C ASN A 140 -3.15 6.02 -14.43
N TRP A 141 -3.94 6.30 -13.38
CA TRP A 141 -3.86 7.56 -12.63
C TRP A 141 -2.53 7.77 -11.92
N TYR A 142 -1.79 6.71 -11.63
CA TYR A 142 -0.45 6.86 -11.08
C TYR A 142 0.46 7.70 -11.97
N ARG A 143 0.35 7.57 -13.30
CA ARG A 143 1.12 8.38 -14.27
C ARG A 143 0.73 9.85 -14.23
N ALA A 144 -0.56 10.15 -14.10
CA ALA A 144 -1.04 11.53 -13.97
C ALA A 144 -0.52 12.18 -12.67
N ARG A 145 -0.46 11.42 -11.59
CA ARG A 145 0.06 11.87 -10.30
C ARG A 145 1.56 12.18 -10.34
N GLU A 146 2.36 11.37 -11.04
CA GLU A 146 3.80 11.65 -11.22
C GLU A 146 4.02 12.95 -11.98
N HIS A 147 3.30 13.19 -13.07
CA HIS A 147 3.36 14.45 -13.82
C HIS A 147 2.88 15.68 -13.02
N VAL A 148 1.91 15.51 -12.12
CA VAL A 148 1.48 16.57 -11.19
C VAL A 148 2.58 16.91 -10.19
N ARG A 149 3.32 15.93 -9.71
CA ARG A 149 4.46 16.13 -8.81
C ARG A 149 5.63 16.87 -9.47
N GLU A 150 5.77 16.75 -10.78
CA GLU A 150 6.75 17.48 -11.61
C GLU A 150 6.38 18.93 -11.94
N GLY A 151 5.25 19.45 -11.44
CA GLY A 151 4.93 20.89 -11.44
C GLY A 151 4.30 21.46 -12.73
N SER A 152 3.75 20.64 -13.64
CA SER A 152 3.24 21.12 -14.94
C SER A 152 1.70 21.16 -15.06
N LEU A 153 1.01 21.62 -14.02
CA LEU A 153 -0.46 21.55 -13.90
C LEU A 153 -1.27 22.36 -14.92
N GLY A 154 -0.74 23.45 -15.46
CA GLY A 154 -1.53 24.42 -16.25
C GLY A 154 -1.82 24.02 -17.71
N LYS A 155 -1.07 23.08 -18.31
CA LYS A 155 -1.19 22.70 -19.72
C LYS A 155 -1.83 21.33 -19.97
N ILE A 156 -2.20 20.62 -18.91
CA ILE A 156 -2.50 19.19 -18.96
C ILE A 156 -4.01 18.90 -19.01
N TRP A 157 -4.89 19.82 -18.60
CA TRP A 157 -6.32 19.59 -18.49
C TRP A 157 -7.00 19.03 -19.76
N PRO A 158 -6.76 19.57 -20.98
CA PRO A 158 -7.34 18.99 -22.20
C PRO A 158 -6.76 17.61 -22.55
N ALA A 159 -5.47 17.39 -22.24
CA ALA A 159 -4.80 16.10 -22.45
C ALA A 159 -5.30 15.05 -21.46
N ILE A 160 -5.54 15.42 -20.20
CA ILE A 160 -6.14 14.57 -19.18
C ILE A 160 -7.55 14.15 -19.61
N HIS A 161 -8.39 15.07 -20.05
CA HIS A 161 -9.77 14.76 -20.51
C HIS A 161 -9.79 13.84 -21.73
N LYS A 162 -8.88 14.04 -22.69
CA LYS A 162 -8.75 13.19 -23.89
C LYS A 162 -8.14 11.82 -23.57
N ALA A 163 -7.16 11.77 -22.69
CA ALA A 163 -6.59 10.53 -22.16
C ALA A 163 -7.62 9.77 -21.33
N TRP A 164 -8.41 10.46 -20.50
CA TRP A 164 -9.52 9.92 -19.74
C TRP A 164 -10.51 9.16 -20.61
N ARG A 165 -11.07 9.81 -21.64
CA ARG A 165 -12.04 9.17 -22.56
C ARG A 165 -11.45 7.96 -23.31
N ARG A 166 -10.15 8.00 -23.67
CA ARG A 166 -9.47 6.85 -24.29
C ARG A 166 -9.20 5.73 -23.29
N THR A 167 -8.84 6.06 -22.07
CA THR A 167 -8.47 5.08 -21.03
C THR A 167 -9.70 4.42 -20.42
N PHE A 168 -10.76 5.20 -20.16
CA PHE A 168 -11.98 4.71 -19.50
C PHE A 168 -13.03 4.13 -20.46
N GLY A 169 -12.82 4.21 -21.78
CA GLY A 169 -13.76 3.68 -22.77
C GLY A 169 -13.92 2.17 -22.77
N HIS A 170 -12.98 1.42 -22.19
CA HIS A 170 -12.91 -0.04 -22.28
C HIS A 170 -12.83 -0.75 -20.92
N GLY A 171 -13.46 -0.33 -19.90
CA GLY A 171 -13.45 -0.93 -18.57
C GLY A 171 -12.87 -2.35 -18.45
N VAL A 172 -12.46 -2.78 -17.28
CA VAL A 172 -11.99 -4.14 -17.02
C VAL A 172 -13.17 -5.07 -16.69
N HIS A 173 -13.11 -6.31 -17.17
CA HIS A 173 -14.07 -7.36 -16.83
C HIS A 173 -13.51 -8.23 -15.71
N LEU A 174 -14.19 -8.20 -14.57
CA LEU A 174 -13.89 -9.02 -13.40
C LEU A 174 -15.04 -10.00 -13.16
N THR A 175 -14.70 -11.22 -12.75
CA THR A 175 -15.66 -12.29 -12.45
C THR A 175 -15.32 -12.95 -11.11
N GLY A 176 -16.23 -13.73 -10.55
CA GLY A 176 -16.00 -14.49 -9.32
C GLY A 176 -16.88 -14.07 -8.14
N ALA A 177 -17.67 -12.98 -8.28
CA ALA A 177 -18.68 -12.63 -7.29
C ALA A 177 -19.99 -12.23 -7.94
N PRO A 178 -21.14 -12.52 -7.31
CA PRO A 178 -22.45 -11.99 -7.73
C PRO A 178 -22.45 -10.46 -7.63
N GLY A 179 -23.16 -9.81 -8.55
CA GLY A 179 -23.32 -8.34 -8.52
C GLY A 179 -22.22 -7.54 -9.19
N PHE A 180 -21.18 -8.17 -9.77
CA PHE A 180 -20.23 -7.43 -10.58
C PHE A 180 -20.90 -6.80 -11.79
N PRO A 181 -20.69 -5.48 -12.03
CA PRO A 181 -21.03 -4.89 -13.31
C PRO A 181 -20.26 -5.59 -14.45
N PRO A 182 -20.84 -5.70 -15.65
CA PRO A 182 -20.18 -6.38 -16.79
C PRO A 182 -18.80 -5.85 -17.11
N ARG A 183 -18.57 -4.55 -16.89
CA ARG A 183 -17.28 -3.87 -17.01
C ARG A 183 -17.22 -2.69 -16.05
N VAL A 184 -16.07 -2.49 -15.41
CA VAL A 184 -15.81 -1.38 -14.49
C VAL A 184 -14.61 -0.58 -14.97
N GLN A 185 -14.60 0.72 -14.77
CA GLN A 185 -13.46 1.59 -15.11
C GLN A 185 -12.28 1.37 -14.17
N GLY A 186 -12.55 0.86 -13.00
CA GLY A 186 -11.56 0.46 -12.03
C GLY A 186 -12.22 -0.25 -10.86
N ALA A 187 -11.44 -1.08 -10.18
CA ALA A 187 -11.84 -1.65 -8.91
C ALA A 187 -10.72 -1.44 -7.91
N TYR A 188 -11.06 -0.85 -6.76
CA TYR A 188 -10.20 -0.88 -5.60
C TYR A 188 -10.54 -2.13 -4.79
N ILE A 189 -9.52 -2.93 -4.52
CA ILE A 189 -9.65 -4.22 -3.86
C ILE A 189 -8.74 -4.19 -2.63
N ARG A 190 -9.30 -4.44 -1.47
CA ARG A 190 -8.54 -4.63 -0.23
C ARG A 190 -8.89 -5.97 0.42
N ALA A 191 -7.94 -6.53 1.13
CA ALA A 191 -8.16 -7.72 1.92
C ALA A 191 -8.79 -7.33 3.27
N GLN A 192 -9.79 -8.08 3.67
CA GLN A 192 -10.28 -8.20 5.03
C GLN A 192 -9.76 -9.52 5.60
N GLU A 193 -10.13 -9.87 6.82
CA GLU A 193 -9.62 -11.08 7.46
C GLU A 193 -9.81 -12.36 6.62
N ASP A 194 -10.99 -12.51 6.00
CA ASP A 194 -11.41 -13.72 5.31
C ASP A 194 -11.98 -13.49 3.90
N HIS A 195 -12.07 -12.22 3.44
CA HIS A 195 -12.64 -11.89 2.14
C HIS A 195 -12.01 -10.65 1.50
N LEU A 196 -12.23 -10.48 0.22
CA LEU A 196 -11.93 -9.25 -0.52
C LEU A 196 -13.11 -8.29 -0.40
N GLN A 197 -12.84 -7.06 0.01
CA GLN A 197 -13.75 -5.94 -0.14
C GLN A 197 -13.38 -5.19 -1.41
N ILE A 198 -14.36 -5.01 -2.30
CA ILE A 198 -14.14 -4.49 -3.65
C ILE A 198 -15.04 -3.28 -3.85
N ALA A 199 -14.46 -2.15 -4.14
CA ALA A 199 -15.15 -0.94 -4.56
C ALA A 199 -15.02 -0.82 -6.09
N ALA A 200 -16.06 -1.22 -6.80
CA ALA A 200 -16.09 -1.19 -8.25
C ALA A 200 -16.61 0.17 -8.75
N VAL A 201 -15.77 0.89 -9.49
CA VAL A 201 -16.08 2.22 -10.03
C VAL A 201 -16.68 2.08 -11.42
N ASN A 202 -17.89 2.60 -11.60
CA ASN A 202 -18.60 2.60 -12.87
C ASN A 202 -19.02 4.03 -13.26
N ALA A 203 -18.06 4.94 -13.31
CA ALA A 203 -18.28 6.33 -13.69
C ALA A 203 -18.22 6.50 -15.21
N ARG A 204 -19.37 6.45 -15.90
CA ARG A 204 -19.46 6.52 -17.37
C ARG A 204 -19.73 7.89 -17.93
N ASP A 205 -20.23 8.81 -17.12
CA ASP A 205 -20.55 10.17 -17.52
C ASP A 205 -19.72 11.21 -16.74
N ALA A 206 -19.74 12.45 -17.20
CA ALA A 206 -18.96 13.53 -16.62
C ALA A 206 -19.41 13.89 -15.18
N GLY A 207 -20.70 13.69 -14.87
CA GLY A 207 -21.24 13.95 -13.53
C GLY A 207 -20.71 12.95 -12.51
N ALA A 208 -20.76 11.65 -12.84
CA ALA A 208 -20.23 10.58 -12.00
C ALA A 208 -18.69 10.72 -11.78
N ILE A 209 -17.98 11.22 -12.80
CA ILE A 209 -16.53 11.49 -12.71
C ILE A 209 -16.26 12.67 -11.78
N ALA A 210 -17.06 13.74 -11.87
CA ALA A 210 -16.92 14.92 -11.01
C ALA A 210 -17.27 14.58 -9.55
N ASP A 211 -18.33 13.80 -9.34
CA ASP A 211 -18.73 13.31 -8.03
C ASP A 211 -17.64 12.43 -7.38
N LEU A 212 -17.08 11.49 -8.13
CA LEU A 212 -15.96 10.66 -7.67
C LEU A 212 -14.71 11.50 -7.33
N GLY A 213 -14.41 12.50 -8.18
CA GLY A 213 -13.29 13.42 -7.95
C GLY A 213 -13.48 14.28 -6.70
N TRP A 214 -14.68 14.79 -6.47
CA TRP A 214 -15.01 15.56 -5.27
C TRP A 214 -14.91 14.71 -3.99
N ASN A 215 -15.51 13.54 -4.00
CA ASN A 215 -15.45 12.62 -2.86
C ASN A 215 -14.03 12.11 -2.61
N TRP A 216 -13.20 11.99 -3.65
CA TRP A 216 -11.78 11.66 -3.49
C TRP A 216 -10.99 12.78 -2.79
N VAL A 217 -11.25 14.04 -3.12
CA VAL A 217 -10.62 15.21 -2.47
C VAL A 217 -11.06 15.34 -1.01
N THR A 218 -12.33 15.04 -0.71
CA THR A 218 -12.87 15.08 0.65
C THR A 218 -12.53 13.85 1.49
N GLY A 219 -11.96 12.80 0.88
CA GLY A 219 -11.55 11.56 1.56
C GLY A 219 -12.63 10.48 1.65
N ASP A 220 -13.84 10.75 1.16
CA ASP A 220 -15.00 9.84 1.26
C ASP A 220 -15.45 9.30 -0.12
N TRP A 221 -14.50 8.94 -0.97
CA TRP A 221 -14.74 8.50 -2.34
C TRP A 221 -15.56 7.20 -2.45
N LEU A 222 -15.61 6.40 -1.38
CA LEU A 222 -16.44 5.19 -1.30
C LEU A 222 -17.94 5.52 -1.23
N ALA A 223 -18.30 6.70 -0.74
CA ALA A 223 -19.69 7.15 -0.68
C ALA A 223 -20.24 7.66 -2.03
N ALA A 224 -19.41 7.75 -3.08
CA ALA A 224 -19.85 8.19 -4.39
C ALA A 224 -20.89 7.21 -5.01
N GLN A 225 -21.95 7.71 -5.62
CA GLN A 225 -23.02 6.90 -6.23
C GLN A 225 -22.55 5.99 -7.37
N SER A 226 -21.38 6.30 -7.95
CA SER A 226 -20.74 5.50 -9.00
C SER A 226 -19.94 4.31 -8.49
N VAL A 227 -19.87 4.11 -7.16
CA VAL A 227 -19.14 3.03 -6.52
C VAL A 227 -20.10 1.94 -6.06
N THR A 228 -19.81 0.70 -6.46
CA THR A 228 -20.56 -0.49 -6.01
C THR A 228 -19.63 -1.31 -5.11
N GLU A 229 -20.02 -1.51 -3.86
CA GLU A 229 -19.31 -2.38 -2.95
C GLU A 229 -19.71 -3.85 -3.12
N ILE A 230 -18.71 -4.71 -3.23
CA ILE A 230 -18.86 -6.15 -3.42
C ILE A 230 -17.93 -6.87 -2.44
N ARG A 231 -18.41 -7.96 -1.87
CA ARG A 231 -17.59 -8.89 -1.05
C ARG A 231 -17.41 -10.20 -1.82
N ALA A 232 -16.19 -10.71 -1.85
CA ALA A 232 -15.87 -11.95 -2.56
C ALA A 232 -14.71 -12.69 -1.90
N GLN A 233 -14.71 -14.02 -1.97
CA GLN A 233 -13.57 -14.85 -1.55
C GLN A 233 -12.42 -14.73 -2.56
N GLN A 234 -12.76 -14.61 -3.82
CA GLN A 234 -11.82 -14.47 -4.92
C GLN A 234 -12.45 -13.72 -6.08
N VAL A 235 -11.60 -13.08 -6.89
CA VAL A 235 -11.97 -12.39 -8.12
C VAL A 235 -11.00 -12.80 -9.22
N ARG A 236 -11.50 -12.94 -10.45
CA ARG A 236 -10.70 -13.32 -11.61
C ARG A 236 -10.73 -12.22 -12.66
N ILE A 237 -9.58 -11.93 -13.25
CA ILE A 237 -9.46 -11.05 -14.41
C ILE A 237 -9.93 -11.82 -15.66
N ALA A 238 -11.07 -11.43 -16.20
CA ALA A 238 -11.68 -12.06 -17.37
C ALA A 238 -11.40 -11.29 -18.67
N GLU A 239 -10.17 -10.79 -18.80
CA GLU A 239 -9.69 -10.10 -20.00
C GLU A 239 -8.86 -11.04 -20.88
N ARG A 240 -8.69 -10.65 -22.16
CA ARG A 240 -7.84 -11.37 -23.13
C ARG A 240 -6.42 -10.83 -23.22
N ARG A 241 -6.15 -9.69 -22.61
CA ARG A 241 -4.85 -9.01 -22.60
C ARG A 241 -4.45 -8.69 -21.18
N PRO A 242 -3.14 -8.57 -20.90
CA PRO A 242 -2.67 -8.14 -19.59
C PRO A 242 -3.31 -6.81 -19.17
N VAL A 243 -3.60 -6.70 -17.88
CA VAL A 243 -4.27 -5.55 -17.25
C VAL A 243 -3.31 -4.89 -16.28
N LEU A 244 -3.24 -3.56 -16.33
CA LEU A 244 -2.49 -2.79 -15.35
C LEU A 244 -3.20 -2.81 -13.99
N ALA A 245 -2.44 -3.09 -12.95
CA ALA A 245 -2.87 -2.99 -11.57
C ALA A 245 -1.83 -2.21 -10.76
N LEU A 246 -2.27 -1.53 -9.70
CA LEU A 246 -1.40 -0.88 -8.72
C LEU A 246 -1.49 -1.67 -7.41
N PHE A 247 -0.38 -2.16 -6.92
CA PHE A 247 -0.23 -2.82 -5.62
C PHE A 247 0.40 -1.83 -4.65
N ASP A 248 -0.37 -1.35 -3.68
CA ASP A 248 0.05 -0.28 -2.76
C ASP A 248 0.64 0.95 -3.47
N GLY A 249 0.15 1.23 -4.70
CA GLY A 249 0.63 2.32 -5.56
C GLY A 249 1.68 1.92 -6.59
N GLU A 250 2.27 0.73 -6.53
CA GLU A 250 3.29 0.24 -7.47
C GLU A 250 2.66 -0.46 -8.67
N PRO A 251 3.00 -0.06 -9.92
CA PRO A 251 2.38 -0.58 -11.12
C PRO A 251 2.90 -1.98 -11.49
N GLN A 252 1.97 -2.90 -11.74
CA GLN A 252 2.25 -4.26 -12.18
C GLN A 252 1.29 -4.67 -13.30
N MET A 253 1.76 -5.52 -14.22
CA MET A 253 0.91 -6.09 -15.26
C MET A 253 0.45 -7.48 -14.83
N LEU A 254 -0.86 -7.68 -14.80
CA LEU A 254 -1.49 -8.96 -14.49
C LEU A 254 -1.93 -9.66 -15.76
N ASP A 255 -1.58 -10.92 -15.88
CA ASP A 255 -1.96 -11.75 -17.03
C ASP A 255 -3.45 -12.07 -17.05
N PRO A 256 -4.02 -12.33 -18.25
CA PRO A 256 -5.37 -12.84 -18.40
C PRO A 256 -5.62 -14.08 -17.54
N GLY A 257 -6.76 -14.09 -16.86
CA GLY A 257 -7.14 -15.21 -16.02
C GLY A 257 -6.52 -15.21 -14.62
N THR A 258 -5.66 -14.22 -14.28
CA THR A 258 -5.12 -14.09 -12.92
C THR A 258 -6.26 -14.04 -11.90
N THR A 259 -6.15 -14.87 -10.88
CA THR A 259 -7.06 -14.87 -9.73
C THR A 259 -6.49 -13.98 -8.63
N ILE A 260 -7.35 -13.19 -8.06
CA ILE A 260 -7.08 -12.28 -6.94
C ILE A 260 -7.72 -12.89 -5.71
N THR A 261 -6.94 -13.07 -4.65
CA THR A 261 -7.37 -13.74 -3.41
C THR A 261 -6.91 -12.98 -2.17
N VAL A 262 -7.39 -13.39 -1.01
CA VAL A 262 -6.89 -12.96 0.28
C VAL A 262 -5.75 -13.87 0.72
N GLY A 263 -4.66 -13.28 1.20
CA GLY A 263 -3.64 -13.97 1.97
C GLY A 263 -3.49 -13.36 3.37
N ARG A 264 -2.75 -14.01 4.24
CA ARG A 264 -2.40 -13.50 5.57
C ARG A 264 -0.89 -13.53 5.75
N SER A 265 -0.32 -12.45 6.28
CA SER A 265 1.12 -12.36 6.49
C SER A 265 1.58 -13.34 7.57
N ARG A 266 2.77 -13.91 7.38
CA ARG A 266 3.51 -14.57 8.47
C ARG A 266 4.16 -13.53 9.38
N GLN A 267 4.69 -12.48 8.78
CA GLN A 267 5.28 -11.34 9.46
C GLN A 267 4.28 -10.74 10.45
N GLN A 268 4.80 -10.33 11.58
CA GLN A 268 4.04 -9.69 12.64
C GLN A 268 4.29 -8.19 12.58
N PHE A 269 3.28 -7.42 12.22
CA PHE A 269 3.36 -5.95 12.20
C PHE A 269 3.05 -5.40 13.59
N ILE A 270 3.88 -4.47 14.06
CA ILE A 270 3.64 -3.79 15.32
C ILE A 270 2.60 -2.70 15.10
N THR A 271 1.58 -2.66 15.95
CA THR A 271 0.48 -1.68 15.89
C THR A 271 0.34 -0.94 17.21
N THR A 272 0.03 0.36 17.14
CA THR A 272 -0.25 1.21 18.30
C THR A 272 -1.72 1.63 18.39
N VAL A 273 -2.54 1.33 17.37
CA VAL A 273 -3.99 1.54 17.47
C VAL A 273 -4.62 0.37 18.25
N LYS A 274 -5.55 0.71 19.13
CA LYS A 274 -6.38 -0.29 19.81
C LYS A 274 -7.37 -0.86 18.80
N GLU A 275 -7.56 -2.19 18.78
CA GLU A 275 -8.68 -2.77 18.05
C GLU A 275 -9.96 -2.07 18.49
N GLN A 276 -10.70 -1.53 17.54
CA GLN A 276 -12.08 -1.13 17.81
C GLN A 276 -12.86 -2.43 17.95
N ALA A 277 -13.32 -2.66 19.18
CA ALA A 277 -14.14 -3.81 19.55
C ALA A 277 -15.48 -3.79 18.79
#